data_22c80a2061db62d6f32857eba67f4a22
#
_entry.id   22c80a2061db62d6f32857eba67f4a22
#
_cell.length_a   1.000
_cell.length_b   1.000
_cell.length_c   1.000
_cell.angle_alpha   90.00
_cell.angle_beta   90.00
_cell.angle_gamma   90.00
#
_symmetry.space_group_name_H-M   'P 1'
#
loop_
_entity.id
_entity.type
_entity.pdbx_description
1 polymer ?
#
loop_
_entity_poly.entity_id
_entity_poly.type
_entity_poly.pdbx_seq_one_letter_code
_entity_poly.pdbx_strand_id
1 'polypeptide(L)'
;MATGERLVLARLAAQRAGRAARARVLRSTGLKNWLAPSIADEFHIVPQDLRTPDPSFLVEIAAHQFGLAGAVANLAGLSPFAVPPPTAAWARELHGFGWLRHLRVAANDEDAQEAAQAFVLSWLELGASSAVALEPQVVARRIISWISHADLLLEGSSPRTYALVGDSLGTQIQMLAATRTTAPPGAPRLLCLTALLFASLCVAGHDRRHGRLEKAFLAELDHQVVFDGGHASRNPAVTVELLLDLLPLRQCYVARHIALPDALQDAIDCMIAYLKFMRRGDGALGRFHGTGRTEVDALATVLGFEELEGAEAGNAKEAPSFAPAPRSGYRRLQRAKTVILMDAGRPPALPFSPQAHAGCLSFELSYGPQPILVNIGAPASAQEASQAMARATVSHNTLCLNNTSSSRLVPLDGAQSLHGLQLPDEVESNLVERDGSIALEAWHDGYLDQFGLLHARRLVLSADGERVDGTDRLEPPKGVLRTRQDLPFSIHFHLPSEAICRLGE
;
A
#
# COMPACT_ATOMS: atom_id res chain seq x y z
N MET A 1 -7.38 27.39 -11.73
CA MET A 1 -7.62 26.02 -12.29
C MET A 1 -7.88 26.15 -13.76
N ALA A 2 -7.05 25.56 -14.60
CA ALA A 2 -7.26 25.52 -16.04
C ALA A 2 -8.56 24.78 -16.39
N THR A 3 -9.22 25.12 -17.50
CA THR A 3 -10.49 24.51 -17.93
C THR A 3 -10.38 22.99 -18.05
N GLY A 4 -9.23 22.47 -18.49
CA GLY A 4 -8.94 21.04 -18.57
C GLY A 4 -8.94 20.30 -17.23
N GLU A 5 -8.44 20.92 -16.18
CA GLU A 5 -8.41 20.36 -14.82
C GLU A 5 -9.82 20.16 -14.25
N ARG A 6 -10.70 21.15 -14.45
CA ARG A 6 -12.10 21.08 -14.03
C ARG A 6 -12.81 19.90 -14.69
N LEU A 7 -12.52 19.64 -15.97
CA LEU A 7 -13.07 18.51 -16.71
C LEU A 7 -12.57 17.15 -16.16
N VAL A 8 -11.29 17.03 -15.83
CA VAL A 8 -10.73 15.80 -15.23
C VAL A 8 -11.35 15.54 -13.86
N LEU A 9 -11.41 16.56 -12.98
CA LEU A 9 -12.02 16.42 -11.66
C LEU A 9 -13.52 16.10 -11.74
N ALA A 10 -14.27 16.78 -12.65
CA ALA A 10 -15.68 16.50 -12.87
C ALA A 10 -15.90 15.06 -13.36
N ARG A 11 -15.04 14.57 -14.26
CA ARG A 11 -15.07 13.17 -14.73
C ARG A 11 -14.81 12.18 -13.61
N LEU A 12 -13.82 12.44 -12.75
CA LEU A 12 -13.50 11.59 -11.58
C LEU A 12 -14.65 11.58 -10.58
N ALA A 13 -15.24 12.74 -10.29
CA ALA A 13 -16.40 12.86 -9.41
C ALA A 13 -17.61 12.08 -9.97
N ALA A 14 -17.91 12.23 -11.27
CA ALA A 14 -18.98 11.50 -11.94
C ALA A 14 -18.76 9.99 -11.94
N GLN A 15 -17.52 9.53 -12.19
CA GLN A 15 -17.17 8.12 -12.12
C GLN A 15 -17.35 7.55 -10.69
N ARG A 16 -17.04 8.33 -9.66
CA ARG A 16 -17.24 7.94 -8.25
C ARG A 16 -18.71 7.88 -7.91
N ALA A 17 -19.49 8.90 -8.28
CA ALA A 17 -20.93 8.91 -8.05
C ALA A 17 -21.60 7.71 -8.75
N GLY A 18 -21.19 7.40 -9.98
CA GLY A 18 -21.65 6.23 -10.72
C GLY A 18 -21.28 4.91 -10.02
N ARG A 19 -20.05 4.79 -9.50
CA ARG A 19 -19.65 3.60 -8.71
C ARG A 19 -20.45 3.48 -7.43
N ALA A 20 -20.64 4.58 -6.69
CA ALA A 20 -21.41 4.59 -5.45
C ALA A 20 -22.88 4.22 -5.70
N ALA A 21 -23.50 4.75 -6.74
CA ALA A 21 -24.86 4.40 -7.16
C ALA A 21 -24.97 2.92 -7.54
N ARG A 22 -24.04 2.42 -8.37
CA ARG A 22 -23.97 1.00 -8.74
C ARG A 22 -23.75 0.11 -7.52
N ALA A 23 -22.85 0.48 -6.61
CA ALA A 23 -22.64 -0.26 -5.38
C ALA A 23 -23.88 -0.31 -4.49
N ARG A 24 -24.68 0.78 -4.44
CA ARG A 24 -25.95 0.80 -3.69
C ARG A 24 -26.98 -0.15 -4.29
N VAL A 25 -27.12 -0.18 -5.61
CA VAL A 25 -28.00 -1.12 -6.31
C VAL A 25 -27.56 -2.56 -6.11
N LEU A 26 -26.26 -2.84 -6.27
CA LEU A 26 -25.71 -4.19 -6.12
C LEU A 26 -25.76 -4.72 -4.66
N ARG A 27 -25.83 -3.83 -3.67
CA ARG A 27 -26.01 -4.19 -2.25
C ARG A 27 -27.45 -4.32 -1.82
N SER A 28 -28.41 -4.02 -2.69
CA SER A 28 -29.83 -4.16 -2.35
C SER A 28 -30.21 -5.61 -2.08
N THR A 29 -31.17 -5.81 -1.19
CA THR A 29 -31.69 -7.14 -0.81
C THR A 29 -32.18 -7.96 -1.99
N GLY A 30 -32.69 -7.29 -3.04
CA GLY A 30 -33.14 -7.96 -4.27
C GLY A 30 -32.02 -8.70 -5.00
N LEU A 31 -30.80 -8.19 -5.01
CA LEU A 31 -29.68 -8.87 -5.67
C LEU A 31 -29.15 -10.06 -4.85
N LYS A 32 -29.15 -9.96 -3.51
CA LYS A 32 -28.79 -11.09 -2.64
C LYS A 32 -29.68 -12.30 -2.89
N ASN A 33 -30.97 -12.07 -3.08
CA ASN A 33 -31.96 -13.13 -3.35
C ASN A 33 -31.88 -13.67 -4.78
N TRP A 34 -31.23 -12.93 -5.71
CA TRP A 34 -31.09 -13.33 -7.11
C TRP A 34 -29.79 -14.07 -7.40
N LEU A 35 -28.79 -13.98 -6.52
CA LEU A 35 -27.58 -14.77 -6.61
C LEU A 35 -27.93 -16.24 -6.30
N ALA A 36 -27.66 -17.13 -7.25
CA ALA A 36 -27.86 -18.56 -7.04
C ALA A 36 -27.06 -19.03 -5.81
N PRO A 37 -27.57 -19.97 -5.00
CA PRO A 37 -26.81 -20.52 -3.89
C PRO A 37 -25.46 -21.02 -4.38
N SER A 38 -24.39 -20.65 -3.70
CA SER A 38 -23.04 -21.12 -3.96
C SER A 38 -22.46 -21.51 -2.62
N ILE A 39 -22.01 -22.73 -2.54
CA ILE A 39 -21.40 -23.27 -1.33
C ILE A 39 -19.89 -23.30 -1.55
N ALA A 40 -19.14 -22.96 -0.54
CA ALA A 40 -17.69 -22.98 -0.52
C ALA A 40 -17.25 -23.76 0.73
N ASP A 41 -17.45 -25.07 0.70
CA ASP A 41 -17.23 -25.98 1.81
C ASP A 41 -16.14 -27.02 1.56
N GLU A 42 -15.64 -27.13 0.34
CA GLU A 42 -14.54 -28.00 -0.02
C GLU A 42 -13.37 -27.20 -0.57
N PHE A 43 -12.16 -27.45 -0.03
CA PHE A 43 -10.95 -26.74 -0.41
C PHE A 43 -9.97 -27.68 -1.09
N HIS A 44 -9.48 -27.27 -2.25
CA HIS A 44 -8.38 -27.95 -2.92
C HIS A 44 -7.05 -27.65 -2.25
N ILE A 45 -6.90 -26.44 -1.75
CA ILE A 45 -5.70 -25.92 -1.09
C ILE A 45 -6.11 -24.86 -0.08
N VAL A 46 -5.42 -24.83 1.06
CA VAL A 46 -5.44 -23.72 2.02
C VAL A 46 -4.13 -22.95 1.86
N PRO A 47 -4.15 -21.74 1.29
CA PRO A 47 -2.95 -20.94 1.09
C PRO A 47 -2.42 -20.41 2.43
N GLN A 48 -1.10 -20.25 2.53
CA GLN A 48 -0.47 -19.67 3.70
C GLN A 48 -0.75 -18.17 3.77
N ASP A 49 -1.07 -17.63 4.95
CA ASP A 49 -0.97 -16.19 5.22
C ASP A 49 0.48 -15.87 5.64
N LEU A 50 1.16 -15.05 4.86
CA LEU A 50 2.56 -14.67 5.10
C LEU A 50 2.71 -13.56 6.12
N ARG A 51 1.62 -12.98 6.60
CA ARG A 51 1.65 -11.90 7.61
C ARG A 51 1.94 -12.47 8.97
N THR A 52 2.88 -11.86 9.68
CA THR A 52 3.27 -12.27 11.03
C THR A 52 2.10 -12.12 12.01
N PRO A 53 1.78 -13.15 12.81
CA PRO A 53 0.81 -13.03 13.87
C PRO A 53 1.40 -12.22 15.05
N ASP A 54 0.54 -11.44 15.73
CA ASP A 54 0.90 -10.65 16.91
C ASP A 54 0.38 -11.36 18.17
N PRO A 55 1.26 -11.86 19.05
CA PRO A 55 0.85 -12.53 20.27
C PRO A 55 0.19 -11.58 21.29
N SER A 56 0.43 -10.28 21.23
CA SER A 56 -0.22 -9.30 22.13
C SER A 56 -1.72 -9.22 21.93
N PHE A 57 -2.22 -9.57 20.73
CA PHE A 57 -3.62 -9.54 20.39
C PHE A 57 -4.50 -10.42 21.28
N LEU A 58 -4.01 -11.62 21.68
CA LEU A 58 -4.73 -12.50 22.60
C LEU A 58 -4.82 -11.90 24.00
N VAL A 59 -3.76 -11.20 24.44
CA VAL A 59 -3.74 -10.50 25.74
C VAL A 59 -4.73 -9.34 25.72
N GLU A 60 -4.81 -8.60 24.61
CA GLU A 60 -5.78 -7.52 24.43
C GLU A 60 -7.23 -8.04 24.48
N ILE A 61 -7.53 -9.14 23.78
CA ILE A 61 -8.87 -9.77 23.82
C ILE A 61 -9.23 -10.20 25.24
N ALA A 62 -8.30 -10.82 25.97
CA ALA A 62 -8.52 -11.22 27.37
C ALA A 62 -8.79 -10.02 28.28
N ALA A 63 -8.22 -8.85 27.96
CA ALA A 63 -8.48 -7.58 28.63
C ALA A 63 -9.73 -6.83 28.11
N HIS A 64 -10.56 -7.49 27.29
CA HIS A 64 -11.71 -6.88 26.62
C HIS A 64 -11.36 -5.69 25.73
N GLN A 65 -10.19 -5.70 25.15
CA GLN A 65 -9.70 -4.72 24.18
C GLN A 65 -9.55 -5.36 22.80
N PHE A 66 -9.74 -4.58 21.76
CA PHE A 66 -9.59 -5.05 20.38
C PHE A 66 -8.84 -3.99 19.55
N GLY A 67 -7.55 -4.20 19.37
CA GLY A 67 -6.64 -3.29 18.69
C GLY A 67 -6.55 -3.59 17.18
N LEU A 68 -6.96 -2.66 16.33
CA LEU A 68 -6.81 -2.75 14.86
C LEU A 68 -6.51 -1.38 14.27
N ALA A 69 -5.72 -1.31 13.21
CA ALA A 69 -5.43 -0.08 12.45
C ALA A 69 -4.97 1.10 13.35
N GLY A 70 -4.16 0.82 14.38
CA GLY A 70 -3.65 1.85 15.29
C GLY A 70 -4.70 2.46 16.24
N ALA A 71 -5.87 1.83 16.38
CA ALA A 71 -6.92 2.23 17.31
C ALA A 71 -7.41 1.02 18.13
N VAL A 72 -7.78 1.25 19.39
CA VAL A 72 -8.25 0.21 20.31
C VAL A 72 -9.71 0.46 20.66
N ALA A 73 -10.55 -0.56 20.52
CA ALA A 73 -11.92 -0.57 21.01
C ALA A 73 -11.99 -1.27 22.36
N ASN A 74 -12.71 -0.69 23.33
CA ASN A 74 -13.05 -1.37 24.56
C ASN A 74 -14.37 -2.11 24.36
N LEU A 75 -14.33 -3.44 24.49
CA LEU A 75 -15.49 -4.31 24.22
C LEU A 75 -16.47 -4.38 25.37
N ALA A 76 -16.04 -4.08 26.60
CA ALA A 76 -16.88 -4.20 27.81
C ALA A 76 -17.62 -5.55 27.92
N GLY A 77 -17.01 -6.64 27.42
CA GLY A 77 -17.60 -7.98 27.37
C GLY A 77 -18.58 -8.24 26.21
N LEU A 78 -18.73 -7.29 25.30
CA LEU A 78 -19.54 -7.45 24.08
C LEU A 78 -18.70 -7.97 22.91
N SER A 79 -19.38 -8.44 21.87
CA SER A 79 -18.73 -8.75 20.59
C SER A 79 -18.14 -7.50 19.94
N PRO A 80 -16.97 -7.56 19.27
CA PRO A 80 -16.38 -6.43 18.54
C PRO A 80 -17.31 -5.91 17.42
N PHE A 81 -18.25 -6.72 16.96
CA PHE A 81 -19.23 -6.34 15.94
C PHE A 81 -20.46 -5.59 16.52
N ALA A 82 -20.60 -5.57 17.85
CA ALA A 82 -21.69 -4.88 18.55
C ALA A 82 -21.28 -3.49 19.08
N VAL A 83 -20.00 -3.16 19.10
CA VAL A 83 -19.52 -1.87 19.61
C VAL A 83 -19.30 -0.86 18.48
N PRO A 84 -19.47 0.45 18.75
CA PRO A 84 -19.16 1.48 17.77
C PRO A 84 -17.66 1.45 17.41
N PRO A 85 -17.30 1.43 16.10
CA PRO A 85 -15.91 1.40 15.69
C PRO A 85 -15.21 2.73 16.03
N PRO A 86 -13.99 2.70 16.61
CA PRO A 86 -13.21 3.91 16.92
C PRO A 86 -12.87 4.73 15.67
N THR A 87 -12.58 4.04 14.56
CA THR A 87 -12.25 4.66 13.27
C THR A 87 -12.80 3.83 12.10
N ALA A 88 -12.92 4.46 10.93
CA ALA A 88 -13.32 3.75 9.71
C ALA A 88 -12.27 2.72 9.26
N ALA A 89 -10.98 2.95 9.54
CA ALA A 89 -9.90 2.00 9.25
C ALA A 89 -10.05 0.75 10.14
N TRP A 90 -10.25 0.95 11.44
CA TRP A 90 -10.51 -0.12 12.40
C TRP A 90 -11.70 -1.00 11.96
N ALA A 91 -12.82 -0.36 11.55
CA ALA A 91 -13.97 -1.08 11.06
C ALA A 91 -13.67 -1.94 9.82
N ARG A 92 -12.89 -1.42 8.87
CA ARG A 92 -12.49 -2.17 7.67
C ARG A 92 -11.62 -3.38 8.02
N GLU A 93 -10.66 -3.22 8.91
CA GLU A 93 -9.85 -4.35 9.39
C GLU A 93 -10.66 -5.37 10.14
N LEU A 94 -11.55 -4.95 11.05
CA LEU A 94 -12.45 -5.85 11.77
C LEU A 94 -13.24 -6.72 10.79
N HIS A 95 -13.94 -6.09 9.84
CA HIS A 95 -14.78 -6.81 8.88
C HIS A 95 -13.98 -7.52 7.78
N GLY A 96 -12.69 -7.24 7.64
CA GLY A 96 -11.76 -7.91 6.72
C GLY A 96 -11.22 -9.23 7.25
N PHE A 97 -11.30 -9.50 8.55
CA PHE A 97 -10.83 -10.72 9.21
C PHE A 97 -9.34 -11.04 9.04
N GLY A 98 -8.52 -10.13 8.54
CA GLY A 98 -7.07 -10.35 8.46
C GLY A 98 -6.41 -10.60 9.81
N TRP A 99 -7.04 -10.24 10.89
CA TRP A 99 -6.62 -10.48 12.27
C TRP A 99 -6.79 -11.94 12.73
N LEU A 100 -7.49 -12.82 11.99
CA LEU A 100 -7.57 -14.25 12.31
C LEU A 100 -6.20 -14.91 12.48
N ARG A 101 -5.20 -14.45 11.73
CA ARG A 101 -3.82 -14.92 11.87
C ARG A 101 -3.29 -14.82 13.31
N HIS A 102 -3.74 -13.82 14.08
CA HIS A 102 -3.27 -13.62 15.45
C HIS A 102 -3.77 -14.72 16.42
N LEU A 103 -4.86 -15.40 16.08
CA LEU A 103 -5.37 -16.52 16.89
C LEU A 103 -4.47 -17.75 16.81
N ARG A 104 -3.62 -17.86 15.76
CA ARG A 104 -2.68 -18.99 15.61
C ARG A 104 -1.55 -19.02 16.65
N VAL A 105 -1.40 -17.99 17.45
CA VAL A 105 -0.44 -17.98 18.59
C VAL A 105 -1.08 -18.43 19.90
N ALA A 106 -2.34 -18.90 19.87
CA ALA A 106 -2.98 -19.54 21.01
C ALA A 106 -2.16 -20.76 21.50
N ALA A 107 -2.35 -21.11 22.76
CA ALA A 107 -1.62 -22.21 23.39
C ALA A 107 -1.89 -23.58 22.74
N ASN A 108 -3.07 -23.74 22.14
CA ASN A 108 -3.47 -24.93 21.40
C ASN A 108 -4.42 -24.55 20.25
N ASP A 109 -4.56 -25.47 19.28
CA ASP A 109 -5.40 -25.27 18.10
C ASP A 109 -6.90 -25.28 18.45
N GLU A 110 -7.35 -26.01 19.46
CA GLU A 110 -8.76 -26.05 19.86
C GLU A 110 -9.26 -24.70 20.35
N ASP A 111 -8.49 -24.00 21.20
CA ASP A 111 -8.82 -22.66 21.70
C ASP A 111 -8.86 -21.65 20.53
N ALA A 112 -7.91 -21.76 19.59
CA ALA A 112 -7.87 -20.93 18.40
C ALA A 112 -9.09 -21.14 17.49
N GLN A 113 -9.47 -22.40 17.26
CA GLN A 113 -10.62 -22.79 16.47
C GLN A 113 -11.94 -22.32 17.12
N GLU A 114 -12.11 -22.57 18.42
CA GLU A 114 -13.29 -22.12 19.16
C GLU A 114 -13.46 -20.60 19.08
N ALA A 115 -12.39 -19.86 19.33
CA ALA A 115 -12.41 -18.40 19.24
C ALA A 115 -12.71 -17.90 17.82
N ALA A 116 -12.09 -18.48 16.78
CA ALA A 116 -12.31 -18.11 15.40
C ALA A 116 -13.77 -18.36 14.96
N GLN A 117 -14.31 -19.54 15.32
CA GLN A 117 -15.69 -19.92 15.02
C GLN A 117 -16.68 -19.01 15.75
N ALA A 118 -16.45 -18.70 17.04
CA ALA A 118 -17.30 -17.80 17.81
C ALA A 118 -17.33 -16.40 17.20
N PHE A 119 -16.20 -15.86 16.78
CA PHE A 119 -16.14 -14.55 16.11
C PHE A 119 -16.87 -14.55 14.77
N VAL A 120 -16.71 -15.60 13.95
CA VAL A 120 -17.38 -15.68 12.66
C VAL A 120 -18.90 -15.81 12.84
N LEU A 121 -19.38 -16.64 13.76
CA LEU A 121 -20.80 -16.76 14.06
C LEU A 121 -21.39 -15.43 14.56
N SER A 122 -20.70 -14.75 15.47
CA SER A 122 -21.10 -13.42 15.93
C SER A 122 -21.13 -12.40 14.79
N TRP A 123 -20.16 -12.46 13.85
CA TRP A 123 -20.18 -11.59 12.68
C TRP A 123 -21.36 -11.88 11.75
N LEU A 124 -21.67 -13.13 11.50
CA LEU A 124 -22.83 -13.53 10.67
C LEU A 124 -24.13 -12.94 11.22
N GLU A 125 -24.26 -12.89 12.54
CA GLU A 125 -25.44 -12.36 13.23
C GLU A 125 -25.48 -10.84 13.26
N LEU A 126 -24.39 -10.18 13.64
CA LEU A 126 -24.34 -8.76 13.99
C LEU A 126 -23.69 -7.86 12.93
N GLY A 127 -22.67 -8.38 12.23
CA GLY A 127 -21.75 -7.58 11.41
C GLY A 127 -21.97 -7.68 9.91
N ALA A 128 -22.49 -8.79 9.40
CA ALA A 128 -22.50 -9.13 7.97
C ALA A 128 -23.28 -8.13 7.08
N SER A 129 -24.24 -7.41 7.65
CA SER A 129 -25.06 -6.44 6.93
C SER A 129 -24.55 -5.00 7.00
N SER A 130 -23.47 -4.73 7.75
CA SER A 130 -22.93 -3.38 7.88
C SER A 130 -22.43 -2.84 6.53
N ALA A 131 -22.55 -1.53 6.33
CA ALA A 131 -22.10 -0.90 5.07
C ALA A 131 -20.60 -1.12 4.79
N VAL A 132 -19.77 -1.14 5.84
CA VAL A 132 -18.33 -1.38 5.76
C VAL A 132 -18.04 -2.85 5.40
N ALA A 133 -18.76 -3.80 6.00
CA ALA A 133 -18.63 -5.22 5.69
C ALA A 133 -18.91 -5.54 4.21
N LEU A 134 -19.68 -4.69 3.53
CA LEU A 134 -20.07 -4.85 2.13
C LEU A 134 -19.20 -4.02 1.16
N GLU A 135 -18.18 -3.31 1.63
CA GLU A 135 -17.19 -2.68 0.75
C GLU A 135 -16.40 -3.76 -0.01
N PRO A 136 -16.25 -3.69 -1.35
CA PRO A 136 -15.65 -4.77 -2.13
C PRO A 136 -14.25 -5.19 -1.65
N GLN A 137 -13.41 -4.22 -1.27
CA GLN A 137 -12.06 -4.51 -0.76
C GLN A 137 -12.08 -5.18 0.62
N VAL A 138 -13.09 -4.90 1.46
CA VAL A 138 -13.27 -5.56 2.76
C VAL A 138 -13.76 -7.00 2.56
N VAL A 139 -14.70 -7.20 1.64
CA VAL A 139 -15.13 -8.55 1.22
C VAL A 139 -13.96 -9.34 0.66
N ALA A 140 -13.12 -8.71 -0.18
CA ALA A 140 -11.96 -9.36 -0.78
C ALA A 140 -10.95 -9.82 0.29
N ARG A 141 -10.58 -8.95 1.24
CA ARG A 141 -9.68 -9.31 2.34
C ARG A 141 -10.26 -10.43 3.17
N ARG A 142 -11.55 -10.40 3.48
CA ARG A 142 -12.23 -11.45 4.25
C ARG A 142 -12.24 -12.79 3.52
N ILE A 143 -12.50 -12.81 2.20
CA ILE A 143 -12.43 -14.04 1.41
C ILE A 143 -11.02 -14.65 1.48
N ILE A 144 -9.95 -13.85 1.26
CA ILE A 144 -8.58 -14.34 1.38
C ILE A 144 -8.33 -14.89 2.78
N SER A 145 -8.70 -14.12 3.81
CA SER A 145 -8.48 -14.53 5.20
C SER A 145 -9.23 -15.82 5.56
N TRP A 146 -10.49 -15.96 5.16
CA TRP A 146 -11.26 -17.18 5.45
C TRP A 146 -10.74 -18.40 4.71
N ILE A 147 -10.26 -18.23 3.48
CA ILE A 147 -9.61 -19.31 2.72
C ILE A 147 -8.28 -19.71 3.37
N SER A 148 -7.45 -18.72 3.76
CA SER A 148 -6.12 -18.98 4.37
C SER A 148 -6.20 -19.52 5.81
N HIS A 149 -7.35 -19.39 6.45
CA HIS A 149 -7.60 -19.88 7.81
C HIS A 149 -8.80 -20.84 7.86
N ALA A 150 -9.03 -21.58 6.76
CA ALA A 150 -10.17 -22.49 6.65
C ALA A 150 -10.12 -23.61 7.71
N ASP A 151 -8.94 -24.05 8.10
CA ASP A 151 -8.71 -24.97 9.21
C ASP A 151 -9.23 -24.43 10.55
N LEU A 152 -8.92 -23.18 10.91
CA LEU A 152 -9.45 -22.54 12.13
C LEU A 152 -10.99 -22.43 12.11
N LEU A 153 -11.57 -22.24 10.94
CA LEU A 153 -13.00 -21.98 10.80
C LEU A 153 -13.85 -23.26 10.68
N LEU A 154 -13.29 -24.32 10.12
CA LEU A 154 -14.04 -25.52 9.72
C LEU A 154 -13.66 -26.78 10.50
N GLU A 155 -12.38 -26.97 10.86
CA GLU A 155 -11.97 -28.15 11.63
C GLU A 155 -12.60 -28.12 13.02
N GLY A 156 -13.05 -29.28 13.49
CA GLY A 156 -13.73 -29.40 14.77
C GLY A 156 -15.09 -28.69 14.88
N SER A 157 -15.54 -27.98 13.84
CA SER A 157 -16.80 -27.24 13.87
C SER A 157 -18.03 -28.16 13.83
N SER A 158 -19.15 -27.68 14.40
CA SER A 158 -20.44 -28.39 14.26
C SER A 158 -20.90 -28.42 12.79
N PRO A 159 -21.66 -29.43 12.33
CA PRO A 159 -22.21 -29.47 10.97
C PRO A 159 -22.99 -28.18 10.61
N ARG A 160 -23.61 -27.54 11.59
CA ARG A 160 -24.33 -26.28 11.40
C ARG A 160 -23.38 -25.12 11.15
N THR A 161 -22.32 -25.00 11.96
CA THR A 161 -21.28 -23.96 11.78
C THR A 161 -20.60 -24.14 10.43
N TYR A 162 -20.22 -25.34 10.09
CA TYR A 162 -19.61 -25.70 8.81
C TYR A 162 -20.46 -25.21 7.62
N ALA A 163 -21.75 -25.57 7.61
CA ALA A 163 -22.68 -25.14 6.56
C ALA A 163 -22.83 -23.61 6.50
N LEU A 164 -22.97 -22.92 7.67
CA LEU A 164 -23.12 -21.46 7.72
C LEU A 164 -21.89 -20.73 7.16
N VAL A 165 -20.67 -21.19 7.48
CA VAL A 165 -19.42 -20.62 6.98
C VAL A 165 -19.30 -20.84 5.49
N GLY A 166 -19.53 -22.08 4.99
CA GLY A 166 -19.45 -22.43 3.58
C GLY A 166 -20.47 -21.65 2.72
N ASP A 167 -21.72 -21.56 3.14
CA ASP A 167 -22.76 -20.77 2.47
C ASP A 167 -22.42 -19.29 2.43
N SER A 168 -21.91 -18.77 3.55
CA SER A 168 -21.51 -17.37 3.63
C SER A 168 -20.33 -17.07 2.72
N LEU A 169 -19.29 -17.90 2.72
CA LEU A 169 -18.12 -17.74 1.85
C LEU A 169 -18.51 -17.78 0.37
N GLY A 170 -19.29 -18.77 -0.04
CA GLY A 170 -19.79 -18.87 -1.41
C GLY A 170 -20.60 -17.65 -1.84
N THR A 171 -21.48 -17.14 -0.97
CA THR A 171 -22.25 -15.91 -1.21
C THR A 171 -21.33 -14.69 -1.36
N GLN A 172 -20.30 -14.57 -0.51
CA GLN A 172 -19.35 -13.48 -0.57
C GLN A 172 -18.53 -13.49 -1.88
N ILE A 173 -18.09 -14.67 -2.35
CA ILE A 173 -17.37 -14.83 -3.62
C ILE A 173 -18.25 -14.33 -4.78
N GLN A 174 -19.52 -14.71 -4.83
CA GLN A 174 -20.45 -14.25 -5.86
C GLN A 174 -20.71 -12.75 -5.78
N MET A 175 -20.91 -12.23 -4.58
CA MET A 175 -21.11 -10.80 -4.36
C MET A 175 -19.89 -10.01 -4.81
N LEU A 176 -18.68 -10.46 -4.47
CA LEU A 176 -17.44 -9.82 -4.91
C LEU A 176 -17.31 -9.84 -6.43
N ALA A 177 -17.61 -10.96 -7.08
CA ALA A 177 -17.59 -11.07 -8.54
C ALA A 177 -18.51 -10.06 -9.22
N ALA A 178 -19.68 -9.75 -8.62
CA ALA A 178 -20.62 -8.75 -9.11
C ALA A 178 -20.19 -7.30 -8.80
N THR A 179 -19.56 -7.07 -7.64
CA THR A 179 -19.30 -5.71 -7.11
C THR A 179 -17.86 -5.22 -7.32
N ARG A 180 -16.89 -6.05 -7.68
CA ARG A 180 -15.44 -5.73 -7.79
C ARG A 180 -15.13 -4.45 -8.56
N THR A 181 -15.90 -4.14 -9.60
CA THR A 181 -15.70 -2.93 -10.42
C THR A 181 -16.11 -1.64 -9.70
N THR A 182 -16.81 -1.74 -8.56
CA THR A 182 -17.16 -0.59 -7.72
C THR A 182 -16.07 -0.27 -6.69
N ALA A 183 -15.08 -1.14 -6.52
CA ALA A 183 -13.91 -0.86 -5.69
C ALA A 183 -13.17 0.41 -6.16
N PRO A 184 -12.57 1.17 -5.24
CA PRO A 184 -11.67 2.25 -5.61
C PRO A 184 -10.56 1.76 -6.56
N PRO A 185 -10.07 2.60 -7.49
CA PRO A 185 -8.93 2.24 -8.33
C PRO A 185 -7.67 2.03 -7.47
N GLY A 186 -6.70 1.30 -8.02
CA GLY A 186 -5.47 0.96 -7.32
C GLY A 186 -5.57 -0.34 -6.51
N ALA A 187 -4.75 -0.47 -5.49
CA ALA A 187 -4.64 -1.69 -4.67
C ALA A 187 -5.99 -2.31 -4.25
N PRO A 188 -7.04 -1.53 -3.88
CA PRO A 188 -8.34 -2.11 -3.54
C PRO A 188 -9.00 -2.91 -4.67
N ARG A 189 -8.83 -2.46 -5.93
CA ARG A 189 -9.39 -3.16 -7.09
C ARG A 189 -8.58 -4.41 -7.43
N LEU A 190 -7.26 -4.31 -7.36
CA LEU A 190 -6.38 -5.46 -7.56
C LEU A 190 -6.64 -6.54 -6.50
N LEU A 191 -6.80 -6.14 -5.22
CA LEU A 191 -7.16 -7.05 -4.13
C LEU A 191 -8.45 -7.82 -4.40
N CYS A 192 -9.47 -7.17 -4.99
CA CYS A 192 -10.71 -7.85 -5.35
C CYS A 192 -10.50 -8.95 -6.39
N LEU A 193 -9.63 -8.73 -7.37
CA LEU A 193 -9.29 -9.73 -8.38
C LEU A 193 -8.42 -10.83 -7.81
N THR A 194 -7.45 -10.49 -6.96
CA THR A 194 -6.62 -11.45 -6.22
C THR A 194 -7.49 -12.40 -5.38
N ALA A 195 -8.46 -11.87 -4.63
CA ALA A 195 -9.36 -12.68 -3.81
C ALA A 195 -10.22 -13.64 -4.66
N LEU A 196 -10.69 -13.19 -5.82
CA LEU A 196 -11.44 -14.03 -6.74
C LEU A 196 -10.57 -15.12 -7.40
N LEU A 197 -9.29 -14.83 -7.65
CA LEU A 197 -8.33 -15.85 -8.12
C LEU A 197 -8.06 -16.88 -7.02
N PHE A 198 -7.82 -16.47 -5.76
CA PHE A 198 -7.71 -17.39 -4.64
C PHE A 198 -8.94 -18.30 -4.57
N ALA A 199 -10.15 -17.73 -4.62
CA ALA A 199 -11.37 -18.52 -4.62
C ALA A 199 -11.42 -19.52 -5.78
N SER A 200 -11.01 -19.14 -6.99
CA SER A 200 -11.02 -20.01 -8.16
C SER A 200 -9.97 -21.13 -8.15
N LEU A 201 -8.86 -20.91 -7.42
CA LEU A 201 -7.77 -21.90 -7.29
C LEU A 201 -7.96 -22.81 -6.08
N CYS A 202 -8.49 -22.25 -4.99
CA CYS A 202 -8.50 -22.92 -3.69
C CYS A 202 -9.83 -23.60 -3.35
N VAL A 203 -10.97 -23.08 -3.87
CA VAL A 203 -12.30 -23.57 -3.49
C VAL A 203 -12.93 -24.39 -4.60
N ALA A 204 -13.40 -25.59 -4.28
CA ALA A 204 -14.06 -26.48 -5.22
C ALA A 204 -15.31 -25.83 -5.85
N GLY A 205 -15.56 -26.09 -7.12
CA GLY A 205 -16.72 -25.55 -7.86
C GLY A 205 -16.63 -24.08 -8.27
N HIS A 206 -15.56 -23.36 -7.91
CA HIS A 206 -15.35 -21.95 -8.26
C HIS A 206 -14.38 -21.72 -9.44
N ASP A 207 -13.85 -22.77 -10.04
CA ASP A 207 -12.84 -22.77 -11.12
C ASP A 207 -13.39 -22.37 -12.50
N ARG A 208 -14.71 -22.50 -12.74
CA ARG A 208 -15.35 -22.25 -14.05
C ARG A 208 -15.05 -20.87 -14.66
N ARG A 209 -14.71 -19.89 -13.86
CA ARG A 209 -14.41 -18.52 -14.29
C ARG A 209 -12.93 -18.18 -14.24
N HIS A 210 -12.07 -19.16 -13.90
CA HIS A 210 -10.64 -18.93 -13.65
C HIS A 210 -9.97 -18.14 -14.78
N GLY A 211 -9.95 -18.62 -16.00
CA GLY A 211 -9.25 -17.94 -17.11
C GLY A 211 -9.77 -16.53 -17.42
N ARG A 212 -11.08 -16.25 -17.16
CA ARG A 212 -11.61 -14.88 -17.30
C ARG A 212 -11.16 -13.97 -16.15
N LEU A 213 -11.06 -14.49 -14.94
CA LEU A 213 -10.59 -13.77 -13.76
C LEU A 213 -9.10 -13.49 -13.88
N GLU A 214 -8.31 -14.48 -14.30
CA GLU A 214 -6.89 -14.36 -14.55
C GLU A 214 -6.58 -13.27 -15.58
N LYS A 215 -7.26 -13.29 -16.72
CA LYS A 215 -7.10 -12.23 -17.72
C LYS A 215 -7.41 -10.83 -17.17
N ALA A 216 -8.47 -10.71 -16.36
CA ALA A 216 -8.83 -9.43 -15.74
C ALA A 216 -7.82 -8.99 -14.67
N PHE A 217 -7.28 -9.94 -13.90
CA PHE A 217 -6.25 -9.72 -12.89
C PHE A 217 -4.93 -9.26 -13.53
N LEU A 218 -4.46 -9.96 -14.56
CA LEU A 218 -3.22 -9.61 -15.25
C LEU A 218 -3.30 -8.22 -15.89
N ALA A 219 -4.46 -7.87 -16.48
CA ALA A 219 -4.67 -6.53 -17.02
C ALA A 219 -4.67 -5.42 -15.93
N GLU A 220 -5.21 -5.71 -14.75
CA GLU A 220 -5.18 -4.75 -13.63
C GLU A 220 -3.79 -4.69 -12.99
N LEU A 221 -3.06 -5.81 -12.93
CA LEU A 221 -1.69 -5.89 -12.44
C LEU A 221 -0.75 -5.05 -13.32
N ASP A 222 -0.81 -5.22 -14.64
CA ASP A 222 -0.06 -4.44 -15.63
C ASP A 222 -0.37 -2.93 -15.54
N HIS A 223 -1.63 -2.59 -15.24
CA HIS A 223 -2.02 -1.19 -15.05
C HIS A 223 -1.48 -0.55 -13.77
N GLN A 224 -1.18 -1.35 -12.74
CA GLN A 224 -0.79 -0.85 -11.42
C GLN A 224 0.68 -1.05 -11.07
N VAL A 225 1.30 -2.10 -11.56
CA VAL A 225 2.72 -2.38 -11.37
C VAL A 225 3.46 -1.92 -12.62
N VAL A 226 4.27 -0.88 -12.48
CA VAL A 226 5.05 -0.36 -13.61
C VAL A 226 6.22 -1.30 -13.91
N PHE A 227 6.78 -1.20 -15.11
CA PHE A 227 7.81 -2.11 -15.65
C PHE A 227 9.05 -2.29 -14.74
N ASP A 228 9.30 -1.38 -13.82
CA ASP A 228 10.42 -1.42 -12.86
C ASP A 228 10.03 -2.00 -11.48
N GLY A 229 8.79 -2.46 -11.32
CA GLY A 229 8.26 -3.11 -10.13
C GLY A 229 7.61 -2.18 -9.11
N GLY A 230 7.67 -0.86 -9.30
CA GLY A 230 6.98 0.08 -8.42
C GLY A 230 5.46 0.07 -8.65
N HIS A 231 4.69 0.33 -7.62
CA HIS A 231 3.24 0.51 -7.75
C HIS A 231 2.89 1.91 -8.26
N ALA A 232 1.83 2.05 -9.04
CA ALA A 232 1.38 3.32 -9.63
C ALA A 232 1.09 4.43 -8.59
N SER A 233 0.88 4.09 -7.31
CA SER A 233 0.79 5.06 -6.21
C SER A 233 2.14 5.62 -5.77
N ARG A 234 3.25 5.07 -6.24
CA ARG A 234 4.61 5.39 -5.81
C ARG A 234 4.85 5.20 -4.31
N ASN A 235 3.99 4.45 -3.63
CA ASN A 235 4.10 4.12 -2.21
C ASN A 235 4.79 2.75 -2.05
N PRO A 236 6.05 2.68 -1.55
CA PRO A 236 6.76 1.41 -1.38
C PRO A 236 6.06 0.40 -0.46
N ALA A 237 5.33 0.87 0.55
CA ALA A 237 4.60 -0.04 1.46
C ALA A 237 3.47 -0.81 0.73
N VAL A 238 2.85 -0.20 -0.29
CA VAL A 238 1.83 -0.90 -1.10
C VAL A 238 2.44 -2.09 -1.84
N THR A 239 3.70 -1.99 -2.29
CA THR A 239 4.40 -3.10 -2.95
C THR A 239 4.61 -4.27 -1.98
N VAL A 240 4.94 -4.02 -0.72
CA VAL A 240 5.03 -5.07 0.32
C VAL A 240 3.69 -5.75 0.51
N GLU A 241 2.62 -4.97 0.69
CA GLU A 241 1.27 -5.51 0.91
C GLU A 241 0.77 -6.35 -0.26
N LEU A 242 1.06 -5.94 -1.50
CA LEU A 242 0.72 -6.73 -2.68
C LEU A 242 1.48 -8.06 -2.71
N LEU A 243 2.77 -8.05 -2.43
CA LEU A 243 3.59 -9.27 -2.44
C LEU A 243 3.17 -10.28 -1.37
N LEU A 244 2.72 -9.82 -0.20
CA LEU A 244 2.17 -10.69 0.84
C LEU A 244 0.91 -11.46 0.39
N ASP A 245 0.22 -11.01 -0.66
CA ASP A 245 -0.89 -11.73 -1.28
C ASP A 245 -0.46 -12.46 -2.56
N LEU A 246 0.43 -11.88 -3.38
CA LEU A 246 0.83 -12.44 -4.67
C LEU A 246 1.76 -13.66 -4.53
N LEU A 247 2.62 -13.70 -3.52
CA LEU A 247 3.49 -14.85 -3.26
C LEU A 247 2.69 -16.12 -2.92
N PRO A 248 1.73 -16.09 -1.97
CA PRO A 248 0.86 -17.23 -1.74
C PRO A 248 -0.03 -17.57 -2.94
N LEU A 249 -0.47 -16.57 -3.71
CA LEU A 249 -1.24 -16.81 -4.94
C LEU A 249 -0.41 -17.60 -5.95
N ARG A 250 0.86 -17.23 -6.16
CA ARG A 250 1.79 -17.99 -7.02
C ARG A 250 1.92 -19.43 -6.56
N GLN A 251 2.06 -19.66 -5.24
CA GLN A 251 2.12 -21.03 -4.70
C GLN A 251 0.85 -21.83 -4.99
N CYS A 252 -0.33 -21.20 -4.98
CA CYS A 252 -1.57 -21.89 -5.34
C CYS A 252 -1.56 -22.40 -6.78
N TYR A 253 -1.00 -21.65 -7.74
CA TYR A 253 -0.83 -22.14 -9.12
C TYR A 253 0.06 -23.39 -9.16
N VAL A 254 1.20 -23.32 -8.48
CA VAL A 254 2.17 -24.45 -8.42
C VAL A 254 1.52 -25.67 -7.79
N ALA A 255 0.89 -25.54 -6.62
CA ALA A 255 0.28 -26.65 -5.90
C ALA A 255 -0.94 -27.26 -6.63
N ARG A 256 -1.62 -26.45 -7.47
CA ARG A 256 -2.71 -26.94 -8.34
C ARG A 256 -2.22 -27.52 -9.66
N HIS A 257 -0.93 -27.52 -9.94
CA HIS A 257 -0.36 -27.89 -11.24
C HIS A 257 -0.98 -27.12 -12.43
N ILE A 258 -1.35 -25.86 -12.19
CA ILE A 258 -1.84 -24.93 -13.21
C ILE A 258 -0.65 -24.09 -13.66
N ALA A 259 -0.54 -23.85 -14.97
CA ALA A 259 0.55 -23.04 -15.51
C ALA A 259 0.52 -21.62 -14.90
N LEU A 260 1.64 -21.23 -14.28
CA LEU A 260 1.79 -19.89 -13.75
C LEU A 260 1.92 -18.89 -14.90
N PRO A 261 1.13 -17.81 -14.95
CA PRO A 261 1.29 -16.77 -15.96
C PRO A 261 2.65 -16.07 -15.84
N ASP A 262 3.41 -15.99 -16.92
CA ASP A 262 4.73 -15.31 -16.97
C ASP A 262 4.62 -13.86 -16.45
N ALA A 263 3.56 -13.14 -16.83
CA ALA A 263 3.34 -11.77 -16.38
C ALA A 263 3.18 -11.62 -14.86
N LEU A 264 2.66 -12.64 -14.16
CA LEU A 264 2.59 -12.64 -12.69
C LEU A 264 3.98 -12.86 -12.10
N GLN A 265 4.76 -13.81 -12.63
CA GLN A 265 6.13 -14.06 -12.19
C GLN A 265 7.01 -12.84 -12.41
N ASP A 266 6.97 -12.25 -13.61
CA ASP A 266 7.75 -11.06 -13.95
C ASP A 266 7.40 -9.87 -13.03
N ALA A 267 6.12 -9.67 -12.74
CA ALA A 267 5.68 -8.62 -11.82
C ALA A 267 6.24 -8.83 -10.41
N ILE A 268 6.18 -10.06 -9.87
CA ILE A 268 6.74 -10.40 -8.56
C ILE A 268 8.25 -10.13 -8.54
N ASP A 269 9.01 -10.61 -9.53
CA ASP A 269 10.46 -10.43 -9.63
C ASP A 269 10.83 -8.92 -9.66
N CYS A 270 10.13 -8.13 -10.49
CA CYS A 270 10.34 -6.69 -10.58
C CYS A 270 9.98 -5.97 -9.26
N MET A 271 8.88 -6.34 -8.61
CA MET A 271 8.47 -5.74 -7.33
C MET A 271 9.48 -6.01 -6.22
N ILE A 272 10.06 -7.20 -6.16
CA ILE A 272 11.11 -7.56 -5.19
C ILE A 272 12.39 -6.75 -5.49
N ALA A 273 12.80 -6.63 -6.75
CA ALA A 273 13.93 -5.80 -7.15
C ALA A 273 13.70 -4.31 -6.79
N TYR A 274 12.48 -3.83 -6.96
CA TYR A 274 12.09 -2.48 -6.55
C TYR A 274 12.20 -2.28 -5.03
N LEU A 275 11.72 -3.23 -4.20
CA LEU A 275 11.85 -3.14 -2.76
C LEU A 275 13.31 -3.13 -2.31
N LYS A 276 14.16 -3.98 -2.90
CA LYS A 276 15.62 -3.98 -2.65
C LYS A 276 16.23 -2.61 -2.99
N PHE A 277 15.79 -1.97 -4.09
CA PHE A 277 16.22 -0.62 -4.47
C PHE A 277 15.76 0.45 -3.48
N MET A 278 14.53 0.35 -2.93
CA MET A 278 13.94 1.33 -2.01
C MET A 278 14.42 1.19 -0.56
N ARG A 279 15.28 0.21 -0.24
CA ARG A 279 15.82 0.04 1.11
C ARG A 279 16.93 1.05 1.38
N ARG A 280 16.86 1.67 2.54
CA ARG A 280 17.95 2.45 3.13
C ARG A 280 19.03 1.53 3.71
N GLY A 281 20.10 2.12 4.25
CA GLY A 281 21.18 1.37 4.88
C GLY A 281 20.79 0.63 6.16
N ASP A 282 19.75 1.10 6.87
CA ASP A 282 19.15 0.44 8.04
C ASP A 282 18.20 -0.71 7.66
N GLY A 283 18.04 -0.98 6.37
CA GLY A 283 17.14 -2.01 5.86
C GLY A 283 15.67 -1.59 5.74
N ALA A 284 15.28 -0.45 6.30
CA ALA A 284 13.93 0.07 6.17
C ALA A 284 13.67 0.69 4.79
N LEU A 285 12.41 0.80 4.40
CA LEU A 285 12.01 1.46 3.16
C LEU A 285 12.05 2.99 3.30
N GLY A 286 12.32 3.68 2.19
CA GLY A 286 12.18 5.14 2.13
C GLY A 286 10.74 5.59 2.39
N ARG A 287 10.57 6.64 3.20
CA ARG A 287 9.26 7.15 3.63
C ARG A 287 8.69 8.16 2.63
N PHE A 288 8.25 7.64 1.49
CA PHE A 288 7.68 8.43 0.39
C PHE A 288 6.21 8.08 0.15
N HIS A 289 5.42 9.04 -0.30
CA HIS A 289 4.05 8.87 -0.80
C HIS A 289 3.12 8.00 0.05
N GLY A 290 3.14 8.19 1.36
CA GLY A 290 2.29 7.44 2.27
C GLY A 290 2.95 6.21 2.90
N THR A 291 4.22 5.93 2.60
CA THR A 291 5.01 4.97 3.39
C THR A 291 5.29 5.57 4.77
N GLY A 292 4.89 4.87 5.81
CA GLY A 292 5.18 5.18 7.20
C GLY A 292 6.42 4.46 7.72
N ARG A 293 6.37 4.06 8.98
CA ARG A 293 7.37 3.17 9.55
C ARG A 293 7.30 1.81 8.85
N THR A 294 8.44 1.29 8.44
CA THR A 294 8.50 -0.01 7.77
C THR A 294 8.13 -1.13 8.75
N GLU A 295 7.18 -1.96 8.33
CA GLU A 295 6.87 -3.23 8.99
C GLU A 295 8.02 -4.20 8.66
N VAL A 296 8.98 -4.33 9.59
CA VAL A 296 10.25 -5.04 9.36
C VAL A 296 10.00 -6.51 9.05
N ASP A 297 9.10 -7.15 9.81
CA ASP A 297 8.79 -8.58 9.65
C ASP A 297 8.12 -8.85 8.30
N ALA A 298 7.18 -8.00 7.88
CA ALA A 298 6.52 -8.11 6.59
C ALA A 298 7.53 -7.97 5.42
N LEU A 299 8.42 -6.98 5.50
CA LEU A 299 9.47 -6.79 4.50
C LEU A 299 10.47 -7.95 4.48
N ALA A 300 10.90 -8.42 5.65
CA ALA A 300 11.80 -9.56 5.77
C ALA A 300 11.17 -10.84 5.21
N THR A 301 9.89 -11.09 5.51
CA THR A 301 9.13 -12.23 4.98
C THR A 301 9.11 -12.22 3.46
N VAL A 302 8.75 -11.07 2.84
CA VAL A 302 8.68 -10.94 1.38
C VAL A 302 10.04 -11.16 0.73
N LEU A 303 11.12 -10.60 1.29
CA LEU A 303 12.46 -10.72 0.72
C LEU A 303 13.06 -12.12 0.96
N GLY A 304 12.85 -12.70 2.14
CA GLY A 304 13.36 -14.03 2.49
C GLY A 304 12.63 -15.15 1.76
N PHE A 305 11.38 -14.97 1.40
CA PHE A 305 10.60 -15.94 0.65
C PHE A 305 11.19 -16.21 -0.74
N GLU A 306 11.71 -15.18 -1.42
CA GLU A 306 12.40 -15.33 -2.70
C GLU A 306 13.74 -16.06 -2.55
N GLU A 307 14.51 -15.76 -1.48
CA GLU A 307 15.82 -16.37 -1.25
C GLU A 307 15.71 -17.88 -1.04
N LEU A 308 14.67 -18.34 -0.33
CA LEU A 308 14.40 -19.76 -0.11
C LEU A 308 14.05 -20.48 -1.43
N GLU A 309 13.14 -19.92 -2.23
CA GLU A 309 12.76 -20.53 -3.51
C GLU A 309 13.88 -20.45 -4.56
N GLY A 310 14.65 -19.35 -4.58
CA GLY A 310 15.81 -19.21 -5.47
C GLY A 310 16.93 -20.22 -5.17
N ALA A 311 17.12 -20.55 -3.91
CA ALA A 311 18.07 -21.58 -3.48
C ALA A 311 17.61 -22.99 -3.91
N GLU A 312 16.31 -23.30 -3.84
CA GLU A 312 15.76 -24.58 -4.29
C GLU A 312 15.81 -24.74 -5.83
N ALA A 313 15.64 -23.64 -6.57
CA ALA A 313 15.69 -23.64 -8.04
C ALA A 313 17.11 -23.62 -8.64
N GLY A 314 18.16 -23.48 -7.84
CA GLY A 314 19.54 -23.41 -8.31
C GLY A 314 19.87 -22.19 -9.18
N ASN A 315 18.96 -21.24 -9.27
CA ASN A 315 19.07 -20.00 -10.05
C ASN A 315 19.26 -18.80 -9.13
N ALA A 316 20.45 -18.62 -8.58
CA ALA A 316 20.82 -17.30 -8.06
C ALA A 316 20.91 -16.33 -9.25
N LYS A 317 19.79 -15.71 -9.63
CA LYS A 317 19.81 -14.56 -10.53
C LYS A 317 20.65 -13.48 -9.86
N GLU A 318 21.75 -13.06 -10.50
CA GLU A 318 22.51 -11.90 -10.04
C GLU A 318 21.52 -10.76 -9.77
N ALA A 319 21.66 -10.14 -8.58
CA ALA A 319 20.84 -8.97 -8.25
C ALA A 319 20.99 -7.96 -9.40
N PRO A 320 19.87 -7.46 -9.95
CA PRO A 320 19.94 -6.55 -11.09
C PRO A 320 20.85 -5.39 -10.74
N SER A 321 21.90 -5.17 -11.54
CA SER A 321 22.78 -4.01 -11.42
C SER A 321 21.89 -2.77 -11.30
N PHE A 322 22.12 -1.95 -10.27
CA PHE A 322 21.33 -0.73 -10.07
C PHE A 322 21.51 0.17 -11.30
N ALA A 323 20.56 0.08 -12.21
CA ALA A 323 20.59 0.86 -13.44
C ALA A 323 20.55 2.36 -13.08
N PRO A 324 21.26 3.21 -13.81
CA PRO A 324 21.24 4.67 -13.60
C PRO A 324 19.85 5.28 -13.87
N ALA A 325 18.93 4.52 -14.44
CA ALA A 325 17.57 4.95 -14.73
C ALA A 325 16.72 5.14 -13.44
N PRO A 326 15.80 6.12 -13.41
CA PRO A 326 14.88 6.27 -12.30
C PRO A 326 13.96 5.05 -12.24
N ARG A 327 13.71 4.53 -11.02
CA ARG A 327 12.71 3.51 -10.78
C ARG A 327 11.48 4.15 -10.17
N SER A 328 10.35 4.08 -10.85
CA SER A 328 9.10 4.70 -10.44
C SER A 328 9.27 6.17 -10.02
N GLY A 329 10.23 6.87 -10.67
CA GLY A 329 10.58 8.25 -10.33
C GLY A 329 11.51 8.41 -9.13
N TYR A 330 12.07 7.34 -8.57
CA TYR A 330 13.07 7.43 -7.51
C TYR A 330 14.49 7.31 -8.05
N ARG A 331 15.42 8.00 -7.39
CA ARG A 331 16.86 7.90 -7.63
C ARG A 331 17.56 7.38 -6.40
N ARG A 332 18.59 6.56 -6.61
CA ARG A 332 19.46 6.03 -5.56
C ARG A 332 20.90 6.38 -5.87
N LEU A 333 21.59 6.99 -4.89
CA LEU A 333 23.04 7.17 -4.89
C LEU A 333 23.59 6.28 -3.78
N GLN A 334 24.67 5.59 -4.11
CA GLN A 334 25.35 4.75 -3.12
C GLN A 334 26.85 4.77 -3.35
N ARG A 335 27.61 5.06 -2.29
CA ARG A 335 29.06 4.90 -2.20
C ARG A 335 29.41 4.41 -0.81
N ALA A 336 30.29 3.42 -0.74
CA ALA A 336 30.68 2.78 0.52
C ALA A 336 29.45 2.43 1.39
N LYS A 337 29.34 3.04 2.56
CA LYS A 337 28.20 2.83 3.50
C LYS A 337 27.07 3.84 3.33
N THR A 338 27.26 4.86 2.50
CA THR A 338 26.27 5.93 2.34
C THR A 338 25.26 5.60 1.25
N VAL A 339 23.98 5.71 1.61
CA VAL A 339 22.84 5.53 0.72
C VAL A 339 21.98 6.79 0.78
N ILE A 340 21.66 7.32 -0.39
CA ILE A 340 20.69 8.40 -0.58
C ILE A 340 19.58 7.89 -1.47
N LEU A 341 18.33 8.05 -1.02
CA LEU A 341 17.14 7.84 -1.84
C LEU A 341 16.45 9.19 -2.04
N MET A 342 16.12 9.55 -3.27
CA MET A 342 15.48 10.82 -3.60
C MET A 342 14.22 10.59 -4.45
N ASP A 343 13.15 11.28 -4.10
CA ASP A 343 11.96 11.40 -4.94
C ASP A 343 12.24 12.40 -6.07
N ALA A 344 12.43 11.91 -7.26
CA ALA A 344 12.73 12.68 -8.46
C ALA A 344 11.74 12.40 -9.60
N GLY A 345 10.48 12.15 -9.25
CA GLY A 345 9.44 11.85 -10.22
C GLY A 345 8.16 12.65 -10.02
N ARG A 346 7.34 12.67 -11.05
CA ARG A 346 6.00 13.28 -11.00
C ARG A 346 5.14 12.60 -9.93
N PRO A 347 4.18 13.33 -9.32
CA PRO A 347 3.21 12.71 -8.44
C PRO A 347 2.47 11.56 -9.13
N PRO A 348 1.94 10.59 -8.35
CA PRO A 348 1.05 9.58 -8.91
C PRO A 348 -0.13 10.21 -9.60
N ALA A 349 -0.64 9.57 -10.66
CA ALA A 349 -1.89 9.99 -11.30
C ALA A 349 -3.02 10.09 -10.26
N LEU A 350 -3.94 11.05 -10.43
CA LEU A 350 -4.98 11.37 -9.45
C LEU A 350 -5.73 10.15 -8.85
N PRO A 351 -6.10 9.12 -9.63
CA PRO A 351 -6.74 7.93 -9.08
C PRO A 351 -5.89 7.15 -8.08
N PHE A 352 -4.55 7.25 -8.17
CA PHE A 352 -3.57 6.55 -7.33
C PHE A 352 -2.91 7.46 -6.27
N SER A 353 -3.31 8.74 -6.21
CA SER A 353 -2.68 9.74 -5.35
C SER A 353 -3.36 10.06 -4.00
N PRO A 354 -4.41 9.34 -3.52
CA PRO A 354 -5.06 9.71 -2.26
C PRO A 354 -4.12 9.73 -1.05
N GLN A 355 -3.07 8.93 -1.07
CA GLN A 355 -2.06 8.86 -0.01
C GLN A 355 -0.75 9.57 -0.38
N ALA A 356 -0.65 10.15 -1.57
CA ALA A 356 0.58 10.76 -2.05
C ALA A 356 0.94 12.02 -1.27
N HIS A 357 2.24 12.27 -1.15
CA HIS A 357 2.83 13.38 -0.40
C HIS A 357 3.49 14.40 -1.34
N ALA A 358 3.48 15.67 -0.93
CA ALA A 358 4.12 16.79 -1.64
C ALA A 358 5.64 16.83 -1.37
N GLY A 359 6.32 15.71 -1.61
CA GLY A 359 7.73 15.50 -1.28
C GLY A 359 8.67 15.50 -2.48
N CYS A 360 8.30 16.10 -3.62
CA CYS A 360 9.18 16.15 -4.78
C CYS A 360 10.54 16.74 -4.45
N LEU A 361 11.63 16.13 -4.93
CA LEU A 361 13.04 16.39 -4.61
C LEU A 361 13.40 16.22 -3.13
N SER A 362 12.54 15.65 -2.30
CA SER A 362 12.96 15.22 -0.97
C SER A 362 13.85 14.00 -1.03
N PHE A 363 14.76 13.88 -0.07
CA PHE A 363 15.66 12.74 0.00
C PHE A 363 15.79 12.20 1.43
N GLU A 364 16.17 10.94 1.53
CA GLU A 364 16.56 10.29 2.77
C GLU A 364 18.02 9.86 2.66
N LEU A 365 18.74 9.93 3.78
CA LEU A 365 20.16 9.66 3.88
C LEU A 365 20.42 8.67 5.02
N SER A 366 21.21 7.65 4.77
CA SER A 366 21.73 6.73 5.78
C SER A 366 23.21 6.47 5.58
N TYR A 367 23.92 6.19 6.67
CA TYR A 367 25.32 5.74 6.70
C TYR A 367 25.41 4.39 7.39
N GLY A 368 25.65 3.34 6.63
CA GLY A 368 25.48 1.98 7.11
C GLY A 368 24.07 1.80 7.70
N PRO A 369 23.94 1.18 8.89
CA PRO A 369 22.63 0.97 9.52
C PRO A 369 22.05 2.22 10.20
N GLN A 370 22.74 3.36 10.17
CA GLN A 370 22.30 4.58 10.85
C GLN A 370 21.53 5.49 9.88
N PRO A 371 20.22 5.72 10.09
CA PRO A 371 19.48 6.75 9.41
C PRO A 371 19.97 8.13 9.88
N ILE A 372 20.22 9.05 8.94
CA ILE A 372 20.69 10.42 9.24
C ILE A 372 19.58 11.42 8.94
N LEU A 373 18.98 11.33 7.76
CA LEU A 373 17.84 12.15 7.36
C LEU A 373 16.70 11.23 6.92
N VAL A 374 15.51 11.46 7.48
CA VAL A 374 14.32 10.68 7.15
C VAL A 374 13.13 11.62 6.95
N ASN A 375 12.28 11.37 5.98
CA ASN A 375 11.00 12.07 5.89
C ASN A 375 10.10 11.67 7.06
N ILE A 376 9.13 12.51 7.44
CA ILE A 376 8.18 12.16 8.51
C ILE A 376 7.41 10.88 8.13
N GLY A 377 7.01 10.75 6.86
CA GLY A 377 6.24 9.61 6.37
C GLY A 377 4.78 9.64 6.84
N ALA A 378 4.03 8.58 6.55
CA ALA A 378 2.66 8.47 7.02
C ALA A 378 2.64 8.26 8.55
N PRO A 379 1.82 9.02 9.29
CA PRO A 379 1.70 8.86 10.74
C PRO A 379 0.90 7.59 11.06
N ALA A 380 1.18 6.98 12.20
CA ALA A 380 0.37 5.88 12.73
C ALA A 380 -1.03 6.34 13.17
N SER A 381 -1.18 7.64 13.45
CA SER A 381 -2.46 8.23 13.86
C SER A 381 -3.43 8.34 12.68
N ALA A 382 -4.66 7.91 12.89
CA ALA A 382 -5.77 8.06 11.94
C ALA A 382 -6.38 9.49 11.92
N GLN A 383 -5.85 10.44 12.72
CA GLN A 383 -6.36 11.81 12.78
C GLN A 383 -6.13 12.54 11.45
N GLU A 384 -7.17 13.13 10.90
CA GLU A 384 -7.16 13.81 9.61
C GLU A 384 -6.11 14.95 9.55
N ALA A 385 -5.99 15.74 10.62
CA ALA A 385 -4.99 16.80 10.70
C ALA A 385 -3.54 16.28 10.63
N SER A 386 -3.23 15.15 11.29
CA SER A 386 -1.91 14.52 11.24
C SER A 386 -1.62 13.98 9.84
N GLN A 387 -2.60 13.38 9.19
CA GLN A 387 -2.49 12.88 7.81
C GLN A 387 -2.27 14.03 6.81
N ALA A 388 -3.00 15.14 6.95
CA ALA A 388 -2.85 16.31 6.10
C ALA A 388 -1.46 16.97 6.26
N MET A 389 -0.97 17.09 7.51
CA MET A 389 0.36 17.64 7.80
C MET A 389 1.45 16.76 7.19
N ALA A 390 1.38 15.44 7.36
CA ALA A 390 2.38 14.53 6.83
C ALA A 390 2.50 14.58 5.29
N ARG A 391 1.42 14.96 4.60
CA ARG A 391 1.41 15.12 3.14
C ARG A 391 1.99 16.42 2.64
N ALA A 392 2.18 17.44 3.50
CA ALA A 392 2.70 18.75 3.13
C ALA A 392 4.21 18.72 2.88
N THR A 393 4.71 19.64 2.05
CA THR A 393 6.15 19.73 1.71
C THR A 393 7.04 19.94 2.94
N VAL A 394 6.56 20.65 3.94
CA VAL A 394 7.30 20.90 5.19
C VAL A 394 7.63 19.63 5.98
N SER A 395 6.93 18.53 5.72
CA SER A 395 7.17 17.21 6.34
C SER A 395 8.22 16.36 5.60
N HIS A 396 8.91 16.94 4.63
CA HIS A 396 9.87 16.26 3.78
C HIS A 396 11.21 17.01 3.73
N ASN A 397 12.29 16.29 3.49
CA ASN A 397 13.65 16.84 3.39
C ASN A 397 13.85 17.60 2.08
N THR A 398 13.14 18.70 1.90
CA THR A 398 13.16 19.51 0.69
C THR A 398 12.88 21.00 0.99
N LEU A 399 12.94 21.83 -0.06
CA LEU A 399 12.67 23.25 0.01
C LEU A 399 11.17 23.53 -0.02
N CYS A 400 10.72 24.40 0.88
CA CYS A 400 9.38 24.97 0.93
C CYS A 400 9.46 26.46 0.65
N LEU A 401 8.78 26.94 -0.39
CA LEU A 401 8.79 28.34 -0.81
C LEU A 401 7.55 29.05 -0.23
N ASN A 402 7.78 30.15 0.48
CA ASN A 402 6.73 30.99 1.05
C ASN A 402 5.66 30.21 1.84
N ASN A 403 6.07 29.23 2.64
CA ASN A 403 5.20 28.31 3.39
C ASN A 403 4.15 27.59 2.52
N THR A 404 4.45 27.39 1.24
CA THR A 404 3.55 26.74 0.27
C THR A 404 4.11 25.39 -0.13
N SER A 405 3.26 24.37 -0.16
CA SER A 405 3.64 23.06 -0.68
C SER A 405 3.90 23.09 -2.19
N SER A 406 4.91 22.34 -2.64
CA SER A 406 5.25 22.16 -4.06
C SER A 406 4.17 21.42 -4.86
N SER A 407 3.19 20.87 -4.17
CA SER A 407 2.04 20.15 -4.75
C SER A 407 0.75 20.67 -4.17
N ARG A 408 -0.32 20.53 -4.94
CA ARG A 408 -1.66 20.98 -4.56
C ARG A 408 -2.55 19.77 -4.25
N LEU A 409 -3.21 19.79 -3.09
CA LEU A 409 -4.28 18.87 -2.77
C LEU A 409 -5.56 19.29 -3.49
N VAL A 410 -6.14 18.36 -4.26
CA VAL A 410 -7.38 18.59 -5.00
C VAL A 410 -8.45 17.60 -4.54
N PRO A 411 -9.69 18.04 -4.29
CA PRO A 411 -10.75 17.16 -3.86
C PRO A 411 -11.09 16.17 -4.98
N LEU A 412 -11.13 14.90 -4.63
CA LEU A 412 -11.48 13.81 -5.54
C LEU A 412 -12.95 13.38 -5.40
N ASP A 413 -13.65 13.89 -4.40
CA ASP A 413 -15.06 13.64 -4.15
C ASP A 413 -15.81 14.95 -3.88
N GLY A 414 -17.11 14.93 -4.07
CA GLY A 414 -17.96 16.10 -3.81
C GLY A 414 -18.10 16.48 -2.33
N ALA A 415 -17.72 15.57 -1.42
CA ALA A 415 -17.74 15.78 0.02
C ALA A 415 -16.41 16.34 0.57
N GLN A 416 -15.40 16.51 -0.30
CA GLN A 416 -14.05 16.97 0.05
C GLN A 416 -13.35 16.10 1.13
N SER A 417 -13.79 14.85 1.29
CA SER A 417 -13.21 13.92 2.26
C SER A 417 -11.99 13.19 1.71
N LEU A 418 -11.80 13.19 0.40
CA LEU A 418 -10.70 12.53 -0.27
C LEU A 418 -10.00 13.48 -1.22
N HIS A 419 -8.70 13.68 -1.00
CA HIS A 419 -7.87 14.57 -1.80
C HIS A 419 -6.80 13.78 -2.57
N GLY A 420 -6.70 14.05 -3.87
CA GLY A 420 -5.55 13.66 -4.68
C GLY A 420 -4.45 14.70 -4.64
N LEU A 421 -3.27 14.35 -5.14
CA LEU A 421 -2.14 15.24 -5.28
C LEU A 421 -1.97 15.65 -6.74
N GLN A 422 -1.79 16.94 -6.99
CA GLN A 422 -1.52 17.52 -8.29
C GLN A 422 -0.30 18.43 -8.20
N LEU A 423 0.50 18.53 -9.28
CA LEU A 423 1.78 19.19 -9.34
C LEU A 423 2.89 18.43 -8.55
N PRO A 424 4.14 18.54 -8.97
CA PRO A 424 4.58 19.17 -10.24
C PRO A 424 4.10 18.40 -11.48
N ASP A 425 3.95 19.11 -12.59
CA ASP A 425 3.62 18.52 -13.89
C ASP A 425 4.88 18.07 -14.64
N GLU A 426 5.98 18.79 -14.42
CA GLU A 426 7.29 18.46 -14.99
C GLU A 426 8.32 18.22 -13.89
N VAL A 427 8.96 17.08 -13.97
CA VAL A 427 10.08 16.69 -13.11
C VAL A 427 11.11 16.00 -13.97
N GLU A 428 12.32 16.52 -13.95
CA GLU A 428 13.45 15.90 -14.65
C GLU A 428 14.60 15.62 -13.69
N SER A 429 15.33 14.56 -13.94
CA SER A 429 16.48 14.21 -13.13
C SER A 429 17.57 13.58 -13.99
N ASN A 430 18.81 13.97 -13.72
CA ASN A 430 20.00 13.45 -14.38
C ASN A 430 21.02 13.01 -13.32
N LEU A 431 21.63 11.85 -13.55
CA LEU A 431 22.65 11.29 -12.69
C LEU A 431 23.95 11.25 -13.47
N VAL A 432 24.99 11.89 -12.94
CA VAL A 432 26.32 12.00 -13.55
C VAL A 432 27.34 11.43 -12.59
N GLU A 433 28.16 10.51 -13.08
CA GLU A 433 29.31 9.99 -12.35
C GLU A 433 30.58 10.62 -12.91
N ARG A 434 31.38 11.22 -12.04
CA ARG A 434 32.67 11.84 -12.42
C ARG A 434 33.67 11.67 -11.29
N ASP A 435 34.88 11.21 -11.64
CA ASP A 435 35.99 11.04 -10.70
C ASP A 435 35.61 10.23 -9.46
N GLY A 436 34.79 9.18 -9.65
CA GLY A 436 34.25 8.34 -8.57
C GLY A 436 33.09 8.95 -7.74
N SER A 437 32.88 10.26 -7.84
CA SER A 437 31.72 10.94 -7.18
C SER A 437 30.46 10.79 -8.04
N ILE A 438 29.30 10.76 -7.38
CA ILE A 438 27.99 10.73 -8.05
C ILE A 438 27.27 12.04 -7.80
N ALA A 439 26.86 12.73 -8.86
CA ALA A 439 26.01 13.92 -8.80
C ALA A 439 24.62 13.58 -9.34
N LEU A 440 23.61 13.90 -8.56
CA LEU A 440 22.20 13.87 -8.95
C LEU A 440 21.71 15.31 -9.09
N GLU A 441 21.28 15.67 -10.28
CA GLU A 441 20.64 16.95 -10.58
C GLU A 441 19.19 16.71 -10.93
N ALA A 442 18.29 17.44 -10.30
CA ALA A 442 16.85 17.30 -10.58
C ALA A 442 16.15 18.66 -10.39
N TRP A 443 15.05 18.84 -11.11
CA TRP A 443 14.24 20.05 -10.97
C TRP A 443 12.75 19.72 -11.17
N HIS A 444 11.89 20.61 -10.67
CA HIS A 444 10.44 20.54 -10.86
C HIS A 444 9.79 21.91 -11.01
N ASP A 445 8.60 21.94 -11.61
CA ASP A 445 7.79 23.15 -11.87
C ASP A 445 6.71 23.41 -10.80
N GLY A 446 6.71 22.72 -9.66
CA GLY A 446 5.67 22.83 -8.64
C GLY A 446 5.42 24.23 -8.07
N TYR A 447 6.38 25.15 -8.23
CA TYR A 447 6.27 26.55 -7.84
C TYR A 447 6.05 27.52 -9.01
N LEU A 448 5.97 27.01 -10.24
CA LEU A 448 5.90 27.82 -11.44
C LEU A 448 4.61 28.65 -11.53
N ASP A 449 3.46 28.00 -11.36
CA ASP A 449 2.15 28.67 -11.49
C ASP A 449 1.96 29.80 -10.49
N GLN A 450 2.47 29.64 -9.26
CA GLN A 450 2.21 30.60 -8.19
C GLN A 450 3.30 31.66 -8.04
N PHE A 451 4.55 31.31 -8.32
CA PHE A 451 5.71 32.17 -8.06
C PHE A 451 6.57 32.41 -9.29
N GLY A 452 6.29 31.79 -10.42
CA GLY A 452 7.09 31.91 -11.64
C GLY A 452 8.49 31.28 -11.52
N LEU A 453 8.68 30.32 -10.59
CA LEU A 453 9.97 29.74 -10.27
C LEU A 453 9.95 28.23 -10.39
N LEU A 454 11.05 27.69 -10.92
CA LEU A 454 11.40 26.27 -10.85
C LEU A 454 12.25 26.04 -9.61
N HIS A 455 12.11 24.90 -8.96
CA HIS A 455 13.03 24.44 -7.93
C HIS A 455 13.96 23.39 -8.51
N ALA A 456 15.26 23.65 -8.45
CA ALA A 456 16.31 22.72 -8.86
C ALA A 456 17.17 22.34 -7.65
N ARG A 457 17.44 21.06 -7.50
CA ARG A 457 18.32 20.51 -6.47
C ARG A 457 19.45 19.70 -7.09
N ARG A 458 20.65 19.90 -6.55
CA ARG A 458 21.82 19.11 -6.88
C ARG A 458 22.38 18.48 -5.60
N LEU A 459 22.53 17.15 -5.58
CA LEU A 459 23.21 16.41 -4.52
C LEU A 459 24.46 15.76 -5.12
N VAL A 460 25.61 15.86 -4.43
CA VAL A 460 26.86 15.23 -4.79
C VAL A 460 27.34 14.35 -3.66
N LEU A 461 27.47 13.06 -3.95
CA LEU A 461 28.07 12.09 -3.04
C LEU A 461 29.53 11.85 -3.45
N SER A 462 30.47 12.10 -2.55
CA SER A 462 31.91 11.91 -2.78
C SER A 462 32.25 10.45 -3.09
N ALA A 463 33.39 10.24 -3.71
CA ALA A 463 33.84 8.92 -4.12
C ALA A 463 34.03 7.94 -2.94
N ASP A 464 34.48 8.44 -1.79
CA ASP A 464 34.63 7.69 -0.54
C ASP A 464 33.29 7.49 0.22
N GLY A 465 32.23 8.21 -0.19
CA GLY A 465 30.92 8.16 0.46
C GLY A 465 30.84 8.90 1.79
N GLU A 466 31.83 9.69 2.18
CA GLU A 466 31.87 10.33 3.51
C GLU A 466 31.35 11.77 3.48
N ARG A 467 31.10 12.34 2.29
CA ARG A 467 30.62 13.72 2.14
C ARG A 467 29.46 13.79 1.17
N VAL A 468 28.43 14.55 1.57
CA VAL A 468 27.29 14.91 0.73
C VAL A 468 27.20 16.43 0.65
N ASP A 469 27.32 16.98 -0.56
CA ASP A 469 27.12 18.40 -0.84
C ASP A 469 25.74 18.58 -1.49
N GLY A 470 24.92 19.52 -0.98
CA GLY A 470 23.61 19.86 -1.50
C GLY A 470 23.54 21.32 -1.94
N THR A 471 22.86 21.56 -3.04
CA THR A 471 22.55 22.93 -3.53
C THR A 471 21.12 22.97 -4.01
N ASP A 472 20.36 23.95 -3.50
CA ASP A 472 19.02 24.28 -3.98
C ASP A 472 19.04 25.59 -4.73
N ARG A 473 18.30 25.68 -5.83
CA ARG A 473 18.14 26.88 -6.65
C ARG A 473 16.67 27.12 -6.94
N LEU A 474 16.26 28.38 -6.86
CA LEU A 474 14.98 28.86 -7.30
C LEU A 474 15.22 29.81 -8.49
N GLU A 475 14.83 29.39 -9.67
CA GLU A 475 15.14 30.13 -10.90
C GLU A 475 13.94 30.20 -11.83
N PRO A 476 13.74 31.31 -12.57
CA PRO A 476 12.70 31.36 -13.58
C PRO A 476 13.02 30.41 -14.73
N PRO A 477 12.01 29.97 -15.50
CA PRO A 477 12.26 29.24 -16.76
C PRO A 477 13.19 30.00 -17.69
N LYS A 478 13.96 29.29 -18.51
CA LYS A 478 14.88 29.90 -19.47
C LYS A 478 14.16 30.90 -20.38
N GLY A 479 14.71 32.10 -20.49
CA GLY A 479 14.17 33.17 -21.34
C GLY A 479 13.09 34.03 -20.69
N VAL A 480 12.71 33.77 -19.44
CA VAL A 480 11.78 34.58 -18.69
C VAL A 480 12.56 35.60 -17.83
N LEU A 481 12.29 36.89 -18.03
CA LEU A 481 12.88 37.94 -17.20
C LEU A 481 12.22 37.91 -15.80
N ARG A 482 13.05 37.84 -14.75
CA ARG A 482 12.59 37.83 -13.36
C ARG A 482 12.16 39.23 -12.91
N THR A 483 10.94 39.39 -12.45
CA THR A 483 10.56 40.45 -11.52
C THR A 483 11.13 40.08 -10.15
N ARG A 484 12.00 40.89 -9.61
CA ARG A 484 12.64 40.66 -8.29
C ARG A 484 11.55 40.69 -7.20
N GLN A 485 11.24 39.53 -6.64
CA GLN A 485 10.40 39.38 -5.46
C GLN A 485 11.25 38.72 -4.37
N ASP A 486 11.28 39.31 -3.19
CA ASP A 486 11.90 38.71 -2.02
C ASP A 486 10.89 37.76 -1.40
N LEU A 487 11.03 36.43 -1.72
CA LEU A 487 10.18 35.37 -1.22
C LEU A 487 10.93 34.59 -0.13
N PRO A 488 10.35 34.43 1.06
CA PRO A 488 10.95 33.61 2.09
C PRO A 488 10.91 32.13 1.67
N PHE A 489 11.94 31.41 2.02
CA PHE A 489 11.99 29.96 1.83
C PHE A 489 12.56 29.26 3.06
N SER A 490 12.27 28.02 3.22
CA SER A 490 12.87 27.13 4.23
C SER A 490 13.28 25.82 3.58
N ILE A 491 14.39 25.26 4.06
CA ILE A 491 14.82 23.91 3.69
C ILE A 491 14.74 23.08 4.98
N HIS A 492 13.95 22.02 4.94
CA HIS A 492 13.75 21.15 6.08
C HIS A 492 14.66 19.93 6.00
N PHE A 493 15.23 19.55 7.14
CA PHE A 493 15.99 18.32 7.32
C PHE A 493 15.47 17.63 8.59
N HIS A 494 14.71 16.55 8.42
CA HIS A 494 14.12 15.81 9.51
C HIS A 494 15.09 14.72 9.97
N LEU A 495 15.32 14.69 11.27
CA LEU A 495 16.15 13.68 11.92
C LEU A 495 15.30 12.51 12.42
N PRO A 496 15.88 11.30 12.53
CA PRO A 496 15.24 10.22 13.24
C PRO A 496 14.89 10.62 14.68
N SER A 497 13.83 10.02 15.24
CA SER A 497 13.37 10.33 16.62
C SER A 497 14.44 10.08 17.70
N GLU A 498 15.36 9.16 17.42
CA GLU A 498 16.44 8.77 18.33
C GLU A 498 17.69 9.67 18.22
N ALA A 499 17.70 10.59 17.23
CA ALA A 499 18.86 11.46 17.00
C ALA A 499 18.97 12.56 18.07
N ILE A 500 20.15 12.69 18.63
CA ILE A 500 20.49 13.80 19.55
C ILE A 500 21.21 14.88 18.74
N CYS A 501 20.56 16.03 18.55
CA CYS A 501 21.16 17.18 17.91
C CYS A 501 21.81 18.09 18.94
N ARG A 502 23.11 18.42 18.76
CA ARG A 502 23.81 19.41 19.55
C ARG A 502 24.20 20.56 18.63
N LEU A 503 23.77 21.77 18.98
CA LEU A 503 24.28 22.99 18.33
C LEU A 503 25.73 23.13 18.77
N GLY A 504 26.67 23.09 17.83
CA GLY A 504 28.05 23.50 18.06
C GLY A 504 28.12 25.01 18.24
N GLU A 505 29.06 25.50 19.03
CA GLU A 505 29.39 26.91 19.13
C GLU A 505 29.96 27.47 17.83
#